data_f414261b5b20ab222c7c8ffbd72c4678
#
_entry.id   f414261b5b20ab222c7c8ffbd72c4678
#
_cell.length_a   1.000
_cell.length_b   1.000
_cell.length_c   1.000
_cell.angle_alpha   90.00
_cell.angle_beta   90.00
_cell.angle_gamma   90.00
#
_symmetry.space_group_name_H-M   'P 1'
#
loop_
_entity.id
_entity.type
_entity.pdbx_description
1 polymer ?
#
loop_
_entity_poly.entity_id
_entity_poly.type
_entity_poly.pdbx_seq_one_letter_code
_entity_poly.pdbx_strand_id
1 'polypeptide(L)'
;MTELHSVGGLTIKNCKEISIVELPGLISCGETSVDANKVNKLNIASLKDVLGDMTLSNLLIEELDLSQINFNGNTLTLQCARLNKIVGPETFNGSLLLLPKNSRLTELTLEGISNIEGDFQCKDYFYVKEFVMPFIRVAGNMTIALNSGSVDTGAEIEFPKLQEIGGTLTLENNTNANNITFPSLKKILGSCSVTTDFLKNDIEFTSLESIGTDGANTQIEFKIDVTNILCPKLKTINGLFNIVTSTVVWGMTADEVSYPTVESISENLSITCPYSDFGSNGILSIDFSGLKSVKGISISGQGDVSDFSSFKYLFENNVLTGESQWSVRECAYNPTYQDMKDGKYKPAE
;
A
#
# COMPACT_ATOMS: atom_id res chain seq x y z
N MET A 1 -27.27 27.45 16.15
CA MET A 1 -28.45 26.67 15.64
C MET A 1 -28.74 25.52 16.59
N THR A 2 -29.32 25.84 17.74
CA THR A 2 -29.58 24.81 18.80
C THR A 2 -30.80 23.92 18.52
N GLU A 3 -31.65 24.28 17.58
CA GLU A 3 -32.89 23.53 17.27
C GLU A 3 -32.81 22.74 15.95
N LEU A 4 -31.68 22.76 15.26
CA LEU A 4 -31.50 21.98 14.05
C LEU A 4 -31.10 20.54 14.42
N HIS A 5 -32.03 19.58 14.27
CA HIS A 5 -31.82 18.20 14.67
C HIS A 5 -31.45 17.28 13.47
N SER A 6 -31.96 17.58 12.29
CA SER A 6 -31.68 16.79 11.09
C SER A 6 -31.67 17.68 9.85
N VAL A 7 -30.83 17.36 8.92
CA VAL A 7 -30.71 18.09 7.64
C VAL A 7 -30.36 17.09 6.51
N GLY A 8 -31.05 17.22 5.36
CA GLY A 8 -30.80 16.39 4.19
C GLY A 8 -29.46 16.65 3.51
N GLY A 9 -28.94 17.86 3.67
CA GLY A 9 -27.61 18.24 3.21
C GLY A 9 -27.14 19.52 3.90
N LEU A 10 -25.83 19.63 4.16
CA LEU A 10 -25.22 20.79 4.81
C LEU A 10 -24.04 21.29 3.98
N THR A 11 -24.09 22.53 3.54
CA THR A 11 -22.97 23.15 2.81
C THR A 11 -22.59 24.46 3.45
N ILE A 12 -21.34 24.57 3.91
CA ILE A 12 -20.72 25.80 4.43
C ILE A 12 -19.47 26.05 3.59
N LYS A 13 -19.52 27.02 2.68
CA LYS A 13 -18.41 27.33 1.77
C LYS A 13 -18.20 28.86 1.66
N ASN A 14 -16.95 29.23 1.35
CA ASN A 14 -16.55 30.62 1.09
C ASN A 14 -16.84 31.60 2.26
N CYS A 15 -16.90 31.10 3.47
CA CYS A 15 -17.17 31.89 4.69
C CYS A 15 -15.85 32.46 5.23
N LYS A 16 -15.44 33.64 4.74
CA LYS A 16 -14.13 34.24 5.04
C LYS A 16 -13.96 34.71 6.49
N GLU A 17 -15.05 34.93 7.22
CA GLU A 17 -15.01 35.53 8.57
C GLU A 17 -15.50 34.57 9.68
N ILE A 18 -16.00 33.38 9.31
CA ILE A 18 -16.46 32.42 10.30
C ILE A 18 -15.25 31.68 10.89
N SER A 19 -15.09 31.76 12.21
CA SER A 19 -14.05 31.02 12.95
C SER A 19 -14.60 29.82 13.73
N ILE A 20 -15.90 29.76 13.94
CA ILE A 20 -16.57 28.74 14.74
C ILE A 20 -17.80 28.22 13.98
N VAL A 21 -17.92 26.90 13.88
CA VAL A 21 -19.15 26.23 13.42
C VAL A 21 -19.70 25.41 14.58
N GLU A 22 -20.87 25.81 15.06
CA GLU A 22 -21.54 25.13 16.18
C GLU A 22 -22.90 24.58 15.75
N LEU A 23 -23.04 23.28 15.80
CA LEU A 23 -24.22 22.48 15.48
C LEU A 23 -24.59 21.55 16.65
N PRO A 24 -24.74 22.09 17.88
CA PRO A 24 -24.85 21.28 19.09
C PRO A 24 -26.14 20.45 19.17
N GLY A 25 -27.16 20.76 18.38
CA GLY A 25 -28.41 20.02 18.32
C GLY A 25 -28.50 19.02 17.15
N LEU A 26 -27.53 19.05 16.21
CA LEU A 26 -27.57 18.22 15.00
C LEU A 26 -27.34 16.77 15.33
N ILE A 27 -28.32 15.89 15.08
CA ILE A 27 -28.28 14.46 15.36
C ILE A 27 -27.97 13.68 14.09
N SER A 28 -28.50 14.11 12.95
CA SER A 28 -28.25 13.46 11.66
C SER A 28 -28.06 14.46 10.52
N CYS A 29 -27.21 14.12 9.57
CA CYS A 29 -27.03 14.90 8.34
C CYS A 29 -26.88 13.98 7.12
N GLY A 30 -27.32 14.48 5.96
CA GLY A 30 -27.02 13.88 4.68
C GLY A 30 -25.65 14.34 4.17
N GLU A 31 -25.53 14.51 2.85
CA GLU A 31 -24.28 14.97 2.24
C GLU A 31 -23.83 16.29 2.88
N THR A 32 -22.61 16.30 3.39
CA THR A 32 -22.08 17.44 4.15
C THR A 32 -20.75 17.92 3.59
N SER A 33 -20.64 19.23 3.37
CA SER A 33 -19.40 19.85 2.92
C SER A 33 -19.13 21.14 3.71
N VAL A 34 -18.03 21.15 4.47
CA VAL A 34 -17.57 22.34 5.19
C VAL A 34 -16.19 22.72 4.65
N ASP A 35 -16.11 23.86 3.97
CA ASP A 35 -14.90 24.42 3.39
C ASP A 35 -14.71 25.87 3.84
N ALA A 36 -13.94 26.08 4.89
CA ALA A 36 -13.83 27.38 5.55
C ALA A 36 -12.46 27.55 6.25
N ASN A 37 -11.62 28.38 5.68
CA ASN A 37 -10.19 28.53 6.02
C ASN A 37 -9.88 29.30 7.33
N LYS A 38 -10.88 29.77 8.07
CA LYS A 38 -10.70 30.38 9.39
C LYS A 38 -11.36 29.60 10.52
N VAL A 39 -12.10 28.55 10.20
CA VAL A 39 -12.77 27.72 11.22
C VAL A 39 -11.74 26.91 12.00
N ASN A 40 -11.59 27.25 13.27
CA ASN A 40 -10.71 26.57 14.22
C ASN A 40 -11.47 25.79 15.31
N LYS A 41 -12.81 25.87 15.31
CA LYS A 41 -13.68 25.10 16.18
C LYS A 41 -14.88 24.57 15.41
N LEU A 42 -15.03 23.25 15.41
CA LEU A 42 -16.18 22.54 14.85
C LEU A 42 -16.85 21.76 15.97
N ASN A 43 -18.09 22.13 16.32
CA ASN A 43 -18.87 21.42 17.34
C ASN A 43 -19.99 20.62 16.66
N ILE A 44 -19.84 19.34 16.59
CA ILE A 44 -20.81 18.36 16.09
C ILE A 44 -21.05 17.25 17.15
N ALA A 45 -20.94 17.59 18.43
CA ALA A 45 -20.94 16.62 19.53
C ALA A 45 -22.23 15.79 19.65
N SER A 46 -23.35 16.26 19.12
CA SER A 46 -24.62 15.51 19.11
C SER A 46 -24.84 14.69 17.85
N LEU A 47 -23.96 14.81 16.84
CA LEU A 47 -24.09 14.08 15.58
C LEU A 47 -23.89 12.59 15.82
N LYS A 48 -24.86 11.80 15.37
CA LYS A 48 -24.83 10.32 15.49
C LYS A 48 -24.83 9.64 14.14
N ASP A 49 -25.53 10.18 13.17
CA ASP A 49 -25.69 9.54 11.87
C ASP A 49 -25.32 10.48 10.73
N VAL A 50 -24.42 10.02 9.89
CA VAL A 50 -24.06 10.62 8.61
C VAL A 50 -24.66 9.76 7.50
N LEU A 51 -25.66 10.29 6.80
CA LEU A 51 -26.47 9.59 5.81
C LEU A 51 -26.03 9.87 4.37
N GLY A 52 -24.92 10.54 4.18
CA GLY A 52 -24.27 10.83 2.90
C GLY A 52 -22.78 11.11 3.13
N ASP A 53 -22.03 11.38 2.07
CA ASP A 53 -20.60 11.67 2.22
C ASP A 53 -20.36 12.97 2.97
N MET A 54 -19.29 12.99 3.78
CA MET A 54 -18.89 14.18 4.54
C MET A 54 -17.48 14.63 4.12
N THR A 55 -17.34 15.89 3.76
CA THR A 55 -16.05 16.51 3.45
C THR A 55 -15.78 17.69 4.34
N LEU A 56 -14.68 17.66 5.07
CA LEU A 56 -14.17 18.77 5.88
C LEU A 56 -12.86 19.27 5.26
N SER A 57 -12.88 20.50 4.72
CA SER A 57 -11.77 21.07 3.97
C SER A 57 -11.31 22.40 4.54
N ASN A 58 -9.99 22.63 4.50
CA ASN A 58 -9.36 23.91 4.87
C ASN A 58 -9.63 24.40 6.29
N LEU A 59 -10.16 23.54 7.18
CA LEU A 59 -10.38 23.91 8.57
C LEU A 59 -9.06 23.99 9.34
N LEU A 60 -9.01 24.87 10.35
CA LEU A 60 -7.85 25.03 11.25
C LEU A 60 -8.00 24.21 12.55
N ILE A 61 -8.89 23.23 12.56
CA ILE A 61 -9.07 22.32 13.71
C ILE A 61 -7.84 21.42 13.86
N GLU A 62 -7.47 21.11 15.09
CA GLU A 62 -6.35 20.25 15.44
C GLU A 62 -6.82 18.86 15.88
N GLU A 63 -8.03 18.80 16.45
CA GLU A 63 -8.66 17.54 16.89
C GLU A 63 -10.05 17.39 16.31
N LEU A 64 -10.48 16.15 16.08
CA LEU A 64 -11.82 15.79 15.63
C LEU A 64 -12.28 14.52 16.34
N ASP A 65 -13.37 14.63 17.11
CA ASP A 65 -14.00 13.50 17.78
C ASP A 65 -15.20 12.98 16.96
N LEU A 66 -15.07 11.75 16.50
CA LEU A 66 -16.05 11.01 15.71
C LEU A 66 -16.56 9.77 16.45
N SER A 67 -16.19 9.60 17.73
CA SER A 67 -16.38 8.35 18.48
C SER A 67 -17.85 7.91 18.61
N GLN A 68 -18.78 8.84 18.45
CA GLN A 68 -20.22 8.58 18.54
C GLN A 68 -20.94 8.60 17.19
N ILE A 69 -20.20 8.73 16.08
CA ILE A 69 -20.77 8.96 14.75
C ILE A 69 -20.75 7.68 13.94
N ASN A 70 -21.90 7.30 13.39
CA ASN A 70 -22.06 6.25 12.40
C ASN A 70 -22.10 6.84 11.00
N PHE A 71 -21.20 6.44 10.13
CA PHE A 71 -21.11 6.91 8.74
C PHE A 71 -22.00 6.10 7.78
N ASN A 72 -22.66 5.03 8.23
CA ASN A 72 -23.62 4.25 7.43
C ASN A 72 -23.07 3.77 6.06
N GLY A 73 -21.79 3.46 5.98
CA GLY A 73 -21.12 3.07 4.74
C GLY A 73 -20.63 4.24 3.87
N ASN A 74 -20.90 5.49 4.27
CA ASN A 74 -20.50 6.67 3.50
C ASN A 74 -19.02 7.05 3.73
N THR A 75 -18.53 7.98 2.93
CA THR A 75 -17.14 8.43 2.96
C THR A 75 -16.96 9.66 3.82
N LEU A 76 -15.96 9.64 4.70
CA LEU A 76 -15.43 10.84 5.34
C LEU A 76 -14.12 11.26 4.67
N THR A 77 -14.10 12.46 4.11
CA THR A 77 -12.89 13.06 3.53
C THR A 77 -12.40 14.22 4.38
N LEU A 78 -11.18 14.12 4.87
CA LEU A 78 -10.54 15.14 5.71
C LEU A 78 -9.38 15.81 4.95
N GLN A 79 -9.54 17.10 4.64
CA GLN A 79 -8.54 17.93 3.95
C GLN A 79 -8.09 19.10 4.84
N CYS A 80 -7.80 18.81 6.10
CA CYS A 80 -7.47 19.78 7.14
C CYS A 80 -5.96 19.70 7.47
N ALA A 81 -5.20 20.73 7.10
CA ALA A 81 -3.75 20.74 7.20
C ALA A 81 -3.18 20.74 8.64
N ARG A 82 -4.01 21.03 9.65
CA ARG A 82 -3.61 21.09 11.07
C ARG A 82 -4.18 19.96 11.91
N LEU A 83 -5.06 19.14 11.34
CA LEU A 83 -5.72 18.04 12.06
C LEU A 83 -4.69 16.93 12.34
N ASN A 84 -4.26 16.84 13.60
CA ASN A 84 -3.25 15.89 14.06
C ASN A 84 -3.81 14.79 14.97
N LYS A 85 -5.08 14.95 15.42
CA LYS A 85 -5.73 13.96 16.25
C LYS A 85 -7.16 13.68 15.78
N ILE A 86 -7.45 12.40 15.58
CA ILE A 86 -8.80 11.90 15.25
C ILE A 86 -9.15 10.82 16.26
N VAL A 87 -10.28 11.00 16.94
CA VAL A 87 -10.86 9.97 17.82
C VAL A 87 -12.07 9.39 17.11
N GLY A 88 -12.13 8.08 16.94
CA GLY A 88 -13.22 7.43 16.21
C GLY A 88 -13.82 6.25 16.97
N PRO A 89 -14.91 5.68 16.43
CA PRO A 89 -15.50 4.45 16.94
C PRO A 89 -14.54 3.26 16.71
N GLU A 90 -14.66 2.21 17.51
CA GLU A 90 -13.86 0.98 17.33
C GLU A 90 -13.97 0.42 15.91
N THR A 91 -15.16 0.45 15.33
CA THR A 91 -15.42 0.13 13.95
C THR A 91 -15.93 1.37 13.21
N PHE A 92 -15.12 1.89 12.32
CA PHE A 92 -15.50 2.97 11.41
C PHE A 92 -16.30 2.38 10.25
N ASN A 93 -17.62 2.56 10.30
CA ASN A 93 -18.54 2.03 9.29
C ASN A 93 -18.61 2.97 8.08
N GLY A 94 -17.63 2.89 7.21
CA GLY A 94 -17.48 3.71 6.01
C GLY A 94 -16.03 3.78 5.54
N SER A 95 -15.75 4.68 4.60
CA SER A 95 -14.41 4.98 4.11
C SER A 95 -13.81 6.21 4.79
N LEU A 96 -12.53 6.15 5.14
CA LEU A 96 -11.79 7.25 5.78
C LEU A 96 -10.65 7.72 4.87
N LEU A 97 -10.78 8.94 4.33
CA LEU A 97 -9.81 9.53 3.43
C LEU A 97 -9.12 10.74 4.10
N LEU A 98 -7.84 10.61 4.38
CA LEU A 98 -6.98 11.63 4.97
C LEU A 98 -6.14 12.26 3.85
N LEU A 99 -6.56 13.40 3.35
CA LEU A 99 -6.02 14.07 2.15
C LEU A 99 -5.71 15.55 2.42
N PRO A 100 -4.87 15.90 3.40
CA PRO A 100 -4.58 17.29 3.72
C PRO A 100 -3.86 17.98 2.57
N LYS A 101 -4.14 19.25 2.38
CA LYS A 101 -3.39 20.10 1.46
C LYS A 101 -2.34 20.89 2.23
N ASN A 102 -1.07 20.81 1.81
CA ASN A 102 0.04 21.56 2.42
C ASN A 102 0.19 21.32 3.94
N SER A 103 -0.02 20.08 4.39
CA SER A 103 0.19 19.72 5.80
C SER A 103 1.67 19.86 6.17
N ARG A 104 1.91 20.45 7.35
CA ARG A 104 3.22 20.54 8.00
C ARG A 104 3.25 19.76 9.31
N LEU A 105 2.32 18.85 9.49
CA LEU A 105 2.23 18.01 10.67
C LEU A 105 3.43 17.08 10.73
N THR A 106 3.99 16.93 11.91
CA THR A 106 5.06 15.97 12.22
C THR A 106 4.53 14.69 12.83
N GLU A 107 3.27 14.69 13.27
CA GLU A 107 2.59 13.56 13.87
C GLU A 107 1.12 13.54 13.46
N LEU A 108 0.54 12.34 13.38
CA LEU A 108 -0.88 12.10 13.16
C LEU A 108 -1.31 10.93 14.04
N THR A 109 -2.31 11.17 14.89
CA THR A 109 -2.83 10.16 15.82
C THR A 109 -4.27 9.81 15.47
N LEU A 110 -4.55 8.51 15.32
CA LEU A 110 -5.90 7.96 15.25
C LEU A 110 -6.15 7.13 16.50
N GLU A 111 -7.13 7.53 17.31
CA GLU A 111 -7.50 6.84 18.55
C GLU A 111 -8.85 6.14 18.40
N GLY A 112 -8.99 4.99 19.02
CA GLY A 112 -10.24 4.23 19.10
C GLY A 112 -10.57 3.39 17.87
N ILE A 113 -10.11 3.74 16.67
CA ILE A 113 -10.43 3.02 15.44
C ILE A 113 -9.57 1.76 15.32
N SER A 114 -10.21 0.59 15.34
CA SER A 114 -9.55 -0.70 15.11
C SER A 114 -9.91 -1.30 13.76
N ASN A 115 -11.11 -1.05 13.26
CA ASN A 115 -11.59 -1.58 11.99
C ASN A 115 -12.15 -0.47 11.11
N ILE A 116 -11.87 -0.56 9.81
CA ILE A 116 -12.47 0.30 8.78
C ILE A 116 -13.22 -0.60 7.81
N GLU A 117 -14.53 -0.41 7.66
CA GLU A 117 -15.38 -1.25 6.82
C GLU A 117 -15.39 -0.82 5.34
N GLY A 118 -14.87 0.35 5.03
CA GLY A 118 -14.65 0.84 3.67
C GLY A 118 -13.17 0.95 3.34
N ASP A 119 -12.84 1.93 2.49
CA ASP A 119 -11.48 2.23 2.08
C ASP A 119 -10.75 3.09 3.13
N PHE A 120 -9.45 2.88 3.25
CA PHE A 120 -8.55 3.78 3.96
C PHE A 120 -7.55 4.40 3.00
N GLN A 121 -7.46 5.72 3.00
CA GLN A 121 -6.48 6.43 2.20
C GLN A 121 -5.79 7.51 3.03
N CYS A 122 -4.47 7.55 2.98
CA CYS A 122 -3.66 8.59 3.59
C CYS A 122 -2.62 9.08 2.60
N LYS A 123 -2.70 10.38 2.25
CA LYS A 123 -1.82 10.99 1.24
C LYS A 123 -1.36 12.38 1.68
N ASP A 124 -0.22 12.82 1.12
CA ASP A 124 0.28 14.20 1.20
C ASP A 124 0.62 14.71 2.62
N TYR A 125 1.10 13.83 3.49
CA TYR A 125 1.64 14.17 4.80
C TYR A 125 3.18 14.30 4.75
N PHE A 126 3.68 15.34 4.15
CA PHE A 126 5.10 15.54 3.81
C PHE A 126 6.09 15.57 4.98
N TYR A 127 5.65 15.85 6.21
CA TYR A 127 6.51 16.09 7.36
C TYR A 127 6.29 15.12 8.52
N VAL A 128 5.40 14.15 8.36
CA VAL A 128 5.12 13.17 9.41
C VAL A 128 6.37 12.31 9.64
N LYS A 129 6.77 12.19 10.91
CA LYS A 129 7.90 11.38 11.36
C LYS A 129 7.46 10.01 11.86
N GLU A 130 6.32 9.97 12.55
CA GLU A 130 5.74 8.74 13.05
C GLU A 130 4.32 8.60 12.49
N PHE A 131 4.08 7.51 11.80
CA PHE A 131 2.80 7.16 11.22
C PHE A 131 2.42 5.75 11.67
N VAL A 132 1.93 5.65 12.91
CA VAL A 132 1.58 4.38 13.55
C VAL A 132 0.07 4.26 13.61
N MET A 133 -0.49 3.32 12.83
CA MET A 133 -1.93 3.15 12.71
C MET A 133 -2.43 1.95 13.52
N PRO A 134 -3.50 2.11 14.32
CA PRO A 134 -3.95 1.08 15.26
C PRO A 134 -4.80 -0.03 14.62
N PHE A 135 -5.03 0.00 13.33
CA PHE A 135 -5.98 -0.87 12.64
C PHE A 135 -5.66 -2.35 12.78
N ILE A 136 -6.71 -3.16 12.93
CA ILE A 136 -6.67 -4.63 12.87
C ILE A 136 -7.11 -5.10 11.49
N ARG A 137 -8.07 -4.38 10.88
CA ARG A 137 -8.63 -4.70 9.57
C ARG A 137 -9.03 -3.45 8.79
N VAL A 138 -8.78 -3.47 7.48
CA VAL A 138 -9.37 -2.56 6.49
C VAL A 138 -10.12 -3.44 5.49
N ALA A 139 -11.45 -3.30 5.43
CA ALA A 139 -12.27 -4.18 4.60
C ALA A 139 -12.22 -3.82 3.11
N GLY A 140 -12.04 -2.55 2.79
CA GLY A 140 -11.86 -2.03 1.43
C GLY A 140 -10.40 -1.94 1.00
N ASN A 141 -10.12 -0.97 0.13
CA ASN A 141 -8.78 -0.67 -0.34
C ASN A 141 -7.99 0.15 0.67
N MET A 142 -6.68 -0.04 0.67
CA MET A 142 -5.77 0.72 1.50
C MET A 142 -4.70 1.40 0.65
N THR A 143 -4.59 2.72 0.74
CA THR A 143 -3.57 3.49 0.03
C THR A 143 -2.77 4.35 0.99
N ILE A 144 -1.46 4.20 0.98
CA ILE A 144 -0.51 5.03 1.72
C ILE A 144 0.45 5.68 0.74
N ALA A 145 0.39 6.99 0.64
CA ALA A 145 1.23 7.81 -0.23
C ALA A 145 1.60 9.11 0.50
N LEU A 146 2.45 9.03 1.49
CA LEU A 146 2.76 10.17 2.36
C LEU A 146 3.51 11.29 1.64
N ASN A 147 4.05 10.97 0.45
CA ASN A 147 4.64 11.93 -0.49
C ASN A 147 5.65 12.84 0.21
N SER A 148 6.59 12.23 0.93
CA SER A 148 7.66 12.96 1.61
C SER A 148 8.50 13.69 0.55
N GLY A 149 8.15 14.93 0.27
CA GLY A 149 8.85 15.79 -0.70
C GLY A 149 10.36 15.83 -0.44
N SER A 150 11.07 16.81 -0.99
CA SER A 150 12.52 16.99 -0.87
C SER A 150 13.09 17.06 0.58
N VAL A 151 12.29 16.82 1.59
CA VAL A 151 12.67 16.84 3.01
C VAL A 151 12.83 15.39 3.48
N ASP A 152 14.07 15.04 3.82
CA ASP A 152 14.38 13.78 4.51
C ASP A 152 13.79 13.80 5.92
N THR A 153 12.56 13.32 6.06
CA THR A 153 11.86 13.26 7.36
C THR A 153 12.25 12.03 8.16
N GLY A 154 12.73 10.97 7.49
CA GLY A 154 12.99 9.70 8.12
C GLY A 154 11.73 9.08 8.74
N ALA A 155 10.59 9.12 8.03
CA ALA A 155 9.32 8.66 8.57
C ALA A 155 9.32 7.17 8.92
N GLU A 156 8.78 6.84 10.08
CA GLU A 156 8.45 5.47 10.49
C GLU A 156 6.98 5.22 10.18
N ILE A 157 6.69 4.28 9.30
CA ILE A 157 5.34 3.92 8.87
C ILE A 157 5.03 2.52 9.37
N GLU A 158 4.15 2.40 10.35
CA GLU A 158 3.88 1.14 11.02
C GLU A 158 2.40 0.81 11.12
N PHE A 159 2.07 -0.43 10.81
CA PHE A 159 0.74 -1.03 10.99
C PHE A 159 0.85 -2.27 11.90
N PRO A 160 1.14 -2.08 13.21
CA PRO A 160 1.58 -3.18 14.08
C PRO A 160 0.51 -4.25 14.31
N LYS A 161 -0.77 -3.91 14.18
CA LYS A 161 -1.89 -4.82 14.46
C LYS A 161 -2.66 -5.25 13.22
N LEU A 162 -2.40 -4.67 12.06
CA LEU A 162 -3.16 -4.93 10.83
C LEU A 162 -2.97 -6.38 10.39
N GLN A 163 -4.06 -7.13 10.30
CA GLN A 163 -4.08 -8.56 9.97
C GLN A 163 -4.61 -8.84 8.57
N GLU A 164 -5.51 -8.00 8.06
CA GLU A 164 -6.18 -8.22 6.77
C GLU A 164 -6.49 -6.90 6.06
N ILE A 165 -6.29 -6.90 4.75
CA ILE A 165 -6.80 -5.89 3.82
C ILE A 165 -7.74 -6.62 2.85
N GLY A 166 -9.03 -6.22 2.85
CA GLY A 166 -10.06 -6.87 2.05
C GLY A 166 -10.03 -6.50 0.55
N GLY A 167 -9.48 -5.35 0.24
CA GLY A 167 -9.29 -4.84 -1.12
C GLY A 167 -7.84 -4.79 -1.55
N THR A 168 -7.52 -3.78 -2.34
CA THR A 168 -6.17 -3.53 -2.88
C THR A 168 -5.29 -2.79 -1.87
N LEU A 169 -4.04 -3.22 -1.72
CA LEU A 169 -3.00 -2.44 -1.06
C LEU A 169 -2.20 -1.65 -2.09
N THR A 170 -2.05 -0.34 -1.87
CA THR A 170 -1.17 0.53 -2.65
C THR A 170 -0.22 1.28 -1.72
N LEU A 171 1.09 1.05 -1.89
CA LEU A 171 2.16 1.79 -1.24
C LEU A 171 2.97 2.48 -2.32
N GLU A 172 2.88 3.81 -2.40
CA GLU A 172 3.55 4.59 -3.43
C GLU A 172 4.00 5.95 -2.89
N ASN A 173 4.99 6.57 -3.52
CA ASN A 173 5.43 7.92 -3.16
C ASN A 173 5.74 8.09 -1.65
N ASN A 174 6.27 7.06 -1.00
CA ASN A 174 6.71 7.12 0.39
C ASN A 174 8.22 7.42 0.48
N THR A 175 8.71 8.22 -0.43
CA THR A 175 10.12 8.60 -0.58
C THR A 175 10.71 9.08 0.74
N ASN A 176 11.91 8.62 1.09
CA ASN A 176 12.62 8.95 2.33
C ASN A 176 11.96 8.47 3.64
N ALA A 177 10.98 7.58 3.60
CA ALA A 177 10.60 6.87 4.81
C ALA A 177 11.79 6.01 5.30
N ASN A 178 11.97 5.92 6.62
CA ASN A 178 12.98 5.02 7.18
C ASN A 178 12.50 3.58 7.08
N ASN A 179 11.31 3.32 7.59
CA ASN A 179 10.74 1.98 7.64
C ASN A 179 9.26 1.99 7.23
N ILE A 180 8.84 0.91 6.56
CA ILE A 180 7.43 0.60 6.34
C ILE A 180 7.21 -0.84 6.78
N THR A 181 6.45 -1.05 7.86
CA THR A 181 6.30 -2.38 8.46
C THR A 181 4.86 -2.80 8.68
N PHE A 182 4.60 -4.07 8.36
CA PHE A 182 3.31 -4.75 8.54
C PHE A 182 3.51 -6.09 9.28
N PRO A 183 3.91 -6.06 10.57
CA PRO A 183 4.33 -7.28 11.27
C PRO A 183 3.23 -8.31 11.48
N SER A 184 1.97 -7.90 11.48
CA SER A 184 0.82 -8.78 11.73
C SER A 184 -0.02 -9.10 10.49
N LEU A 185 0.24 -8.45 9.36
CA LEU A 185 -0.56 -8.60 8.14
C LEU A 185 -0.38 -10.00 7.55
N LYS A 186 -1.48 -10.74 7.45
CA LYS A 186 -1.51 -12.12 6.96
C LYS A 186 -2.04 -12.23 5.54
N LYS A 187 -2.99 -11.37 5.17
CA LYS A 187 -3.71 -11.48 3.90
C LYS A 187 -4.01 -10.12 3.28
N ILE A 188 -3.84 -10.06 1.97
CA ILE A 188 -4.36 -9.00 1.11
C ILE A 188 -5.28 -9.71 0.12
N LEU A 189 -6.59 -9.43 0.14
CA LEU A 189 -7.55 -10.19 -0.67
C LEU A 189 -7.67 -9.67 -2.11
N GLY A 190 -7.32 -8.40 -2.34
CA GLY A 190 -7.28 -7.79 -3.68
C GLY A 190 -5.88 -7.74 -4.28
N SER A 191 -5.68 -6.82 -5.18
CA SER A 191 -4.39 -6.53 -5.81
C SER A 191 -3.41 -5.91 -4.81
N CYS A 192 -2.11 -5.94 -5.15
CA CYS A 192 -1.08 -5.35 -4.31
C CYS A 192 -0.08 -4.61 -5.21
N SER A 193 0.09 -3.31 -4.99
CA SER A 193 1.09 -2.48 -5.66
C SER A 193 1.98 -1.83 -4.62
N VAL A 194 3.25 -2.18 -4.62
CA VAL A 194 4.24 -1.70 -3.66
C VAL A 194 5.44 -1.15 -4.40
N THR A 195 5.81 0.10 -4.10
CA THR A 195 6.97 0.76 -4.67
C THR A 195 7.92 1.20 -3.56
N THR A 196 9.21 0.87 -3.68
CA THR A 196 10.21 1.22 -2.66
C THR A 196 10.72 2.66 -2.76
N ASP A 197 10.60 3.32 -3.92
CA ASP A 197 10.86 4.77 -4.18
C ASP A 197 11.89 5.43 -3.25
N PHE A 198 13.18 5.05 -3.35
CA PHE A 198 14.27 5.63 -2.55
C PHE A 198 14.08 5.51 -1.02
N LEU A 199 13.41 4.48 -0.56
CA LEU A 199 13.35 4.15 0.86
C LEU A 199 14.76 3.89 1.41
N LYS A 200 14.95 4.13 2.72
CA LYS A 200 16.24 3.87 3.38
C LYS A 200 16.40 2.41 3.77
N ASN A 201 15.31 1.75 4.12
CA ASN A 201 15.27 0.35 4.53
C ASN A 201 14.21 -0.41 3.77
N ASP A 202 14.26 -1.72 3.89
CA ASP A 202 13.33 -2.64 3.25
C ASP A 202 11.88 -2.44 3.75
N ILE A 203 10.91 -2.76 2.90
CA ILE A 203 9.50 -2.87 3.33
C ILE A 203 9.30 -4.27 3.88
N GLU A 204 8.73 -4.38 5.09
CA GLU A 204 8.61 -5.64 5.79
C GLU A 204 7.15 -6.10 5.98
N PHE A 205 6.83 -7.26 5.40
CA PHE A 205 5.59 -8.01 5.59
C PHE A 205 5.88 -9.33 6.32
N THR A 206 6.30 -9.25 7.58
CA THR A 206 6.85 -10.42 8.30
C THR A 206 5.87 -11.57 8.56
N SER A 207 4.56 -11.34 8.41
CA SER A 207 3.51 -12.35 8.61
C SER A 207 2.65 -12.62 7.39
N LEU A 208 2.90 -12.00 6.25
CA LEU A 208 2.08 -12.12 5.05
C LEU A 208 2.16 -13.53 4.46
N GLU A 209 1.02 -14.21 4.37
CA GLU A 209 0.89 -15.59 3.90
C GLU A 209 0.32 -15.67 2.49
N SER A 210 -0.58 -14.75 2.13
CA SER A 210 -1.23 -14.77 0.81
C SER A 210 -1.60 -13.39 0.27
N ILE A 211 -1.57 -13.25 -1.06
CA ILE A 211 -2.05 -12.09 -1.80
C ILE A 211 -3.01 -12.56 -2.90
N GLY A 212 -4.13 -11.84 -3.04
CA GLY A 212 -5.21 -12.18 -3.98
C GLY A 212 -6.15 -13.26 -3.46
N THR A 213 -7.26 -13.46 -4.15
CA THR A 213 -8.24 -14.51 -3.92
C THR A 213 -8.34 -15.43 -5.13
N ASP A 214 -8.63 -16.70 -4.90
CA ASP A 214 -8.78 -17.67 -5.98
C ASP A 214 -9.80 -17.24 -7.02
N GLY A 215 -9.43 -17.35 -8.29
CA GLY A 215 -10.29 -17.00 -9.43
C GLY A 215 -10.46 -15.50 -9.68
N ALA A 216 -9.87 -14.63 -8.86
CA ALA A 216 -9.86 -13.20 -9.13
C ALA A 216 -8.73 -12.85 -10.11
N ASN A 217 -8.99 -11.88 -11.00
CA ASN A 217 -7.96 -11.36 -11.91
C ASN A 217 -7.13 -10.29 -11.18
N THR A 218 -6.35 -10.72 -10.18
CA THR A 218 -5.54 -9.83 -9.35
C THR A 218 -4.17 -9.58 -9.98
N GLN A 219 -3.68 -8.37 -9.78
CA GLN A 219 -2.34 -7.96 -10.20
C GLN A 219 -1.51 -7.62 -8.97
N ILE A 220 -0.36 -8.26 -8.85
CA ILE A 220 0.61 -8.00 -7.80
C ILE A 220 1.84 -7.41 -8.48
N GLU A 221 2.17 -6.17 -8.13
CA GLU A 221 3.32 -5.47 -8.67
C GLU A 221 4.22 -4.99 -7.53
N PHE A 222 5.45 -5.49 -7.53
CA PHE A 222 6.51 -5.02 -6.65
C PHE A 222 7.55 -4.27 -7.47
N LYS A 223 7.69 -2.97 -7.20
CA LYS A 223 8.73 -2.13 -7.79
C LYS A 223 9.87 -1.99 -6.79
N ILE A 224 10.96 -2.70 -7.07
CA ILE A 224 12.15 -2.75 -6.22
C ILE A 224 13.19 -1.80 -6.82
N ASP A 225 13.55 -0.78 -6.05
CA ASP A 225 14.58 0.19 -6.43
C ASP A 225 15.88 -0.09 -5.66
N VAL A 226 16.11 0.59 -4.55
CA VAL A 226 17.34 0.48 -3.75
C VAL A 226 17.22 -0.55 -2.63
N THR A 227 16.00 -0.79 -2.16
CA THR A 227 15.67 -1.65 -1.02
C THR A 227 14.70 -2.75 -1.42
N ASN A 228 14.60 -3.80 -0.62
CA ASN A 228 13.77 -4.96 -0.91
C ASN A 228 12.36 -4.86 -0.32
N ILE A 229 11.49 -5.74 -0.79
CA ILE A 229 10.17 -6.02 -0.23
C ILE A 229 10.22 -7.42 0.37
N LEU A 230 10.27 -7.49 1.69
CA LEU A 230 10.50 -8.73 2.43
C LEU A 230 9.17 -9.40 2.82
N CYS A 231 8.94 -10.62 2.34
CA CYS A 231 7.75 -11.41 2.62
C CYS A 231 8.12 -12.83 3.05
N PRO A 232 8.78 -13.04 4.21
CA PRO A 232 9.39 -14.32 4.58
C PRO A 232 8.40 -15.46 4.85
N LYS A 233 7.09 -15.20 4.88
CA LYS A 233 6.06 -16.23 5.05
C LYS A 233 5.08 -16.33 3.88
N LEU A 234 5.29 -15.57 2.82
CA LEU A 234 4.40 -15.56 1.65
C LEU A 234 4.46 -16.91 0.93
N LYS A 235 3.32 -17.58 0.85
CA LYS A 235 3.19 -18.90 0.22
C LYS A 235 2.38 -18.88 -1.06
N THR A 236 1.34 -18.06 -1.10
CA THR A 236 0.36 -18.10 -2.19
C THR A 236 0.15 -16.73 -2.79
N ILE A 237 0.26 -16.67 -4.11
CA ILE A 237 -0.03 -15.48 -4.91
C ILE A 237 -1.12 -15.86 -5.91
N ASN A 238 -2.34 -15.35 -5.70
CA ASN A 238 -3.49 -15.62 -6.55
C ASN A 238 -3.63 -14.50 -7.58
N GLY A 239 -2.80 -14.52 -8.61
CA GLY A 239 -2.79 -13.52 -9.67
C GLY A 239 -1.49 -13.51 -10.45
N LEU A 240 -1.36 -12.48 -11.30
CA LEU A 240 -0.14 -12.16 -12.02
C LEU A 240 0.85 -11.49 -11.05
N PHE A 241 2.07 -12.03 -10.95
CA PHE A 241 3.11 -11.45 -10.11
C PHE A 241 4.18 -10.77 -10.96
N ASN A 242 4.20 -9.47 -10.92
CA ASN A 242 5.19 -8.63 -11.60
C ASN A 242 6.18 -8.06 -10.58
N ILE A 243 7.46 -8.29 -10.83
CA ILE A 243 8.55 -7.64 -10.10
C ILE A 243 9.29 -6.77 -11.11
N VAL A 244 9.32 -5.48 -10.85
CA VAL A 244 10.04 -4.50 -11.64
C VAL A 244 11.22 -4.03 -10.82
N THR A 245 12.42 -4.31 -11.29
CA THR A 245 13.65 -3.80 -10.67
C THR A 245 14.10 -2.53 -11.40
N SER A 246 14.70 -1.59 -10.69
CA SER A 246 15.28 -0.42 -11.34
C SER A 246 16.76 -0.67 -11.69
N THR A 247 17.26 0.11 -12.64
CA THR A 247 18.71 0.20 -12.86
C THR A 247 19.35 1.10 -11.82
N VAL A 248 20.61 0.80 -11.53
CA VAL A 248 21.47 1.57 -10.64
C VAL A 248 21.35 3.06 -10.86
N VAL A 249 20.70 3.76 -9.93
CA VAL A 249 20.91 5.18 -9.76
C VAL A 249 22.00 5.32 -8.70
N TRP A 250 23.20 5.79 -9.10
CA TRP A 250 24.31 6.07 -8.18
C TRP A 250 24.99 4.84 -7.53
N GLY A 251 24.95 3.66 -8.14
CA GLY A 251 25.67 2.49 -7.64
C GLY A 251 24.98 1.73 -6.51
N MET A 252 23.72 2.00 -6.24
CA MET A 252 22.90 1.26 -5.28
C MET A 252 21.80 0.51 -6.00
N THR A 253 21.70 -0.81 -5.76
CA THR A 253 20.60 -1.67 -6.23
C THR A 253 20.23 -2.62 -5.10
N ALA A 254 19.01 -3.13 -5.14
CA ALA A 254 18.71 -4.37 -4.42
C ALA A 254 19.59 -5.49 -4.97
N ASP A 255 20.23 -6.25 -4.09
CA ASP A 255 21.15 -7.32 -4.52
C ASP A 255 20.40 -8.56 -5.03
N GLU A 256 19.18 -8.78 -4.57
CA GLU A 256 18.41 -9.97 -4.90
C GLU A 256 16.91 -9.77 -4.98
N VAL A 257 16.25 -10.64 -5.71
CA VAL A 257 14.81 -10.88 -5.66
C VAL A 257 14.60 -12.27 -5.04
N SER A 258 14.20 -12.30 -3.77
CA SER A 258 14.19 -13.54 -2.99
C SER A 258 12.83 -13.77 -2.31
N TYR A 259 12.11 -14.79 -2.80
CA TYR A 259 10.83 -15.25 -2.27
C TYR A 259 10.82 -16.79 -2.14
N PRO A 260 11.74 -17.38 -1.35
CA PRO A 260 11.94 -18.83 -1.28
C PRO A 260 10.76 -19.59 -0.65
N THR A 261 9.87 -18.90 0.03
CA THR A 261 8.68 -19.49 0.68
C THR A 261 7.46 -19.54 -0.23
N VAL A 262 7.48 -18.84 -1.36
CA VAL A 262 6.35 -18.86 -2.32
C VAL A 262 6.24 -20.23 -2.95
N GLU A 263 5.10 -20.89 -2.72
CA GLU A 263 4.81 -22.22 -3.22
C GLU A 263 3.97 -22.20 -4.50
N SER A 264 3.10 -21.22 -4.64
CA SER A 264 2.20 -21.12 -5.80
C SER A 264 1.96 -19.69 -6.27
N ILE A 265 1.97 -19.52 -7.59
CA ILE A 265 1.52 -18.32 -8.30
C ILE A 265 0.47 -18.79 -9.29
N SER A 266 -0.78 -18.31 -9.17
CA SER A 266 -1.88 -18.86 -9.98
C SER A 266 -1.82 -18.45 -11.45
N GLU A 267 -1.08 -17.39 -11.78
CA GLU A 267 -0.84 -16.88 -13.12
C GLU A 267 0.67 -16.88 -13.46
N ASN A 268 1.16 -15.89 -14.18
CA ASN A 268 2.56 -15.80 -14.57
C ASN A 268 3.41 -15.04 -13.52
N LEU A 269 4.70 -15.40 -13.44
CA LEU A 269 5.74 -14.62 -12.80
C LEU A 269 6.49 -13.81 -13.86
N SER A 270 6.61 -12.52 -13.67
CA SER A 270 7.41 -11.63 -14.52
C SER A 270 8.41 -10.85 -13.66
N ILE A 271 9.70 -10.91 -14.03
CA ILE A 271 10.76 -10.14 -13.39
C ILE A 271 11.45 -9.32 -14.48
N THR A 272 11.34 -8.00 -14.43
CA THR A 272 11.83 -7.12 -15.49
C THR A 272 12.63 -5.95 -14.96
N CYS A 273 13.72 -5.59 -15.67
CA CYS A 273 14.39 -4.33 -15.50
C CYS A 273 14.22 -3.52 -16.81
N PRO A 274 13.42 -2.45 -16.82
CA PRO A 274 13.06 -1.77 -18.06
C PRO A 274 14.18 -0.88 -18.64
N TYR A 275 15.29 -0.68 -17.93
CA TYR A 275 16.35 0.28 -18.31
C TYR A 275 17.71 -0.37 -18.48
N SER A 276 17.80 -1.49 -19.22
CA SER A 276 19.06 -2.22 -19.47
C SER A 276 20.09 -1.47 -20.33
N ASP A 277 19.74 -0.31 -20.93
CA ASP A 277 20.60 0.39 -21.91
C ASP A 277 21.87 1.04 -21.33
N PHE A 278 22.03 1.10 -20.02
CA PHE A 278 23.16 1.78 -19.39
C PHE A 278 24.27 0.85 -18.86
N GLY A 279 24.28 -0.42 -19.26
CA GLY A 279 25.37 -1.36 -18.91
C GLY A 279 25.58 -1.53 -17.42
N SER A 280 24.58 -1.32 -16.64
CA SER A 280 24.60 -1.44 -15.19
C SER A 280 23.72 -2.57 -14.70
N ASN A 281 24.24 -3.22 -13.83
CA ASN A 281 23.93 -4.33 -13.01
C ASN A 281 22.47 -4.28 -12.53
N GLY A 282 21.65 -5.22 -12.97
CA GLY A 282 20.39 -5.56 -12.32
C GLY A 282 20.69 -6.24 -10.97
N ILE A 283 19.70 -6.92 -10.44
CA ILE A 283 19.90 -7.80 -9.29
C ILE A 283 20.94 -8.88 -9.59
N LEU A 284 21.62 -9.36 -8.55
CA LEU A 284 22.65 -10.39 -8.65
C LEU A 284 22.06 -11.82 -8.65
N SER A 285 20.91 -11.97 -7.97
CA SER A 285 20.30 -13.30 -7.80
C SER A 285 18.78 -13.28 -7.75
N ILE A 286 18.19 -14.43 -8.09
CA ILE A 286 16.75 -14.67 -8.03
C ILE A 286 16.52 -15.98 -7.26
N ASP A 287 15.72 -15.93 -6.19
CA ASP A 287 15.36 -17.11 -5.42
C ASP A 287 13.84 -17.32 -5.31
N PHE A 288 13.36 -18.36 -5.99
CA PHE A 288 12.01 -18.91 -5.91
C PHE A 288 12.07 -20.43 -5.66
N SER A 289 13.01 -20.87 -4.84
CA SER A 289 13.28 -22.30 -4.61
C SER A 289 12.10 -23.08 -4.04
N GLY A 290 11.14 -22.41 -3.40
CA GLY A 290 9.90 -23.02 -2.92
C GLY A 290 8.81 -23.20 -3.96
N LEU A 291 8.94 -22.59 -5.16
CA LEU A 291 7.86 -22.51 -6.15
C LEU A 291 7.56 -23.88 -6.77
N LYS A 292 6.30 -24.31 -6.61
CA LYS A 292 5.80 -25.62 -7.08
C LYS A 292 4.74 -25.48 -8.19
N SER A 293 4.13 -24.30 -8.33
CA SER A 293 3.08 -24.07 -9.31
C SER A 293 3.12 -22.64 -9.85
N VAL A 294 3.13 -22.52 -11.19
CA VAL A 294 3.05 -21.23 -11.93
C VAL A 294 2.63 -21.55 -13.37
N LYS A 295 1.95 -20.63 -14.06
CA LYS A 295 1.59 -20.84 -15.48
C LYS A 295 2.74 -20.56 -16.43
N GLY A 296 3.57 -19.59 -16.13
CA GLY A 296 4.74 -19.26 -16.94
C GLY A 296 5.66 -18.27 -16.24
N ILE A 297 6.90 -18.18 -16.74
CA ILE A 297 7.94 -17.31 -16.18
C ILE A 297 8.57 -16.49 -17.31
N SER A 298 8.69 -15.20 -17.07
CA SER A 298 9.41 -14.27 -17.94
C SER A 298 10.41 -13.44 -17.13
N ILE A 299 11.69 -13.49 -17.47
CA ILE A 299 12.75 -12.76 -16.81
C ILE A 299 13.52 -11.97 -17.88
N SER A 300 13.68 -10.66 -17.69
CA SER A 300 14.42 -9.83 -18.66
C SER A 300 15.13 -8.64 -18.01
N GLY A 301 16.26 -8.25 -18.64
CA GLY A 301 17.02 -7.07 -18.24
C GLY A 301 17.83 -7.22 -16.95
N GLN A 302 18.06 -8.46 -16.47
CA GLN A 302 18.80 -8.73 -15.23
C GLN A 302 20.25 -9.10 -15.57
N GLY A 303 21.05 -8.10 -15.98
CA GLY A 303 22.38 -8.29 -16.60
C GLY A 303 23.35 -9.19 -15.85
N ASP A 304 23.28 -9.28 -14.52
CA ASP A 304 24.21 -10.07 -13.70
C ASP A 304 23.68 -11.45 -13.28
N VAL A 305 22.38 -11.72 -13.49
CA VAL A 305 21.80 -13.03 -13.14
C VAL A 305 22.28 -14.10 -14.08
N SER A 306 22.92 -15.13 -13.53
CA SER A 306 23.42 -16.29 -14.27
C SER A 306 23.00 -17.66 -13.70
N ASP A 307 22.37 -17.69 -12.53
CA ASP A 307 21.90 -18.93 -11.88
C ASP A 307 20.37 -18.95 -11.76
N PHE A 308 19.74 -19.92 -12.40
CA PHE A 308 18.30 -20.18 -12.41
C PHE A 308 17.92 -21.48 -11.69
N SER A 309 18.82 -22.01 -10.85
CA SER A 309 18.61 -23.27 -10.11
C SER A 309 17.40 -23.21 -9.18
N SER A 310 16.96 -22.04 -8.76
CA SER A 310 15.77 -21.86 -7.92
C SER A 310 14.48 -22.33 -8.62
N PHE A 311 14.45 -22.41 -9.95
CA PHE A 311 13.32 -22.88 -10.76
C PHE A 311 13.40 -24.37 -11.13
N LYS A 312 14.44 -25.07 -10.71
CA LYS A 312 14.72 -26.48 -11.04
C LYS A 312 13.50 -27.39 -10.85
N TYR A 313 12.78 -27.24 -9.73
CA TYR A 313 11.61 -28.06 -9.41
C TYR A 313 10.55 -28.05 -10.52
N LEU A 314 10.32 -26.90 -11.15
CA LEU A 314 9.29 -26.71 -12.17
C LEU A 314 9.54 -27.53 -13.43
N PHE A 315 10.81 -27.74 -13.78
CA PHE A 315 11.23 -28.53 -14.96
C PHE A 315 11.32 -30.01 -14.64
N GLU A 316 11.90 -30.40 -13.51
CA GLU A 316 12.02 -31.79 -13.07
C GLU A 316 10.65 -32.45 -12.82
N ASN A 317 9.64 -31.67 -12.40
CA ASN A 317 8.31 -32.18 -12.11
C ASN A 317 7.28 -31.85 -13.22
N ASN A 318 7.75 -31.40 -14.40
CA ASN A 318 6.90 -31.06 -15.55
C ASN A 318 5.76 -30.09 -15.24
N VAL A 319 6.00 -29.10 -14.38
CA VAL A 319 5.06 -28.00 -14.10
C VAL A 319 4.99 -27.08 -15.33
N LEU A 320 6.16 -26.70 -15.86
CA LEU A 320 6.27 -26.03 -17.15
C LEU A 320 6.47 -27.10 -18.24
N THR A 321 5.57 -27.14 -19.21
CA THR A 321 5.49 -28.21 -20.22
C THR A 321 5.74 -27.74 -21.64
N GLY A 322 5.94 -26.44 -21.86
CA GLY A 322 6.14 -25.85 -23.16
C GLY A 322 7.05 -24.65 -23.19
N GLU A 323 7.72 -24.44 -24.32
CA GLU A 323 8.66 -23.34 -24.54
C GLU A 323 8.04 -21.96 -24.29
N SER A 324 6.76 -21.79 -24.59
CA SER A 324 6.06 -20.52 -24.38
C SER A 324 5.86 -20.13 -22.90
N GLN A 325 6.10 -21.07 -21.98
CA GLN A 325 5.97 -20.84 -20.54
C GLN A 325 7.28 -20.39 -19.86
N TRP A 326 8.39 -20.37 -20.62
CA TRP A 326 9.70 -19.97 -20.12
C TRP A 326 10.37 -18.99 -21.06
N SER A 327 10.74 -17.81 -20.58
CA SER A 327 11.44 -16.80 -21.34
C SER A 327 12.48 -16.11 -20.46
N VAL A 328 13.74 -16.22 -20.80
CA VAL A 328 14.85 -15.48 -20.18
C VAL A 328 15.61 -14.75 -21.25
N ARG A 329 15.88 -13.46 -21.05
CA ARG A 329 16.63 -12.62 -21.99
C ARG A 329 17.33 -11.45 -21.30
N GLU A 330 18.42 -10.99 -21.89
CA GLU A 330 19.17 -9.84 -21.37
C GLU A 330 19.65 -10.07 -19.92
N CYS A 331 20.04 -11.32 -19.61
CA CYS A 331 20.68 -11.74 -18.39
C CYS A 331 22.13 -12.19 -18.70
N ALA A 332 22.96 -12.34 -17.67
CA ALA A 332 24.32 -12.88 -17.86
C ALA A 332 24.31 -14.30 -18.45
N TYR A 333 23.31 -15.10 -18.13
CA TYR A 333 23.00 -16.38 -18.77
C TYR A 333 21.53 -16.41 -19.18
N ASN A 334 21.25 -16.88 -20.41
CA ASN A 334 19.90 -16.90 -20.98
C ASN A 334 19.51 -18.33 -21.37
N PRO A 335 19.18 -19.20 -20.40
CA PRO A 335 18.84 -20.59 -20.69
C PRO A 335 17.49 -20.66 -21.43
N THR A 336 17.49 -21.46 -22.50
CA THR A 336 16.27 -21.85 -23.18
C THR A 336 15.43 -22.81 -22.33
N TYR A 337 14.17 -23.02 -22.69
CA TYR A 337 13.34 -24.05 -22.07
C TYR A 337 14.03 -25.44 -22.12
N GLN A 338 14.67 -25.78 -23.25
CA GLN A 338 15.39 -27.07 -23.41
C GLN A 338 16.63 -27.15 -22.51
N ASP A 339 17.40 -26.05 -22.37
CA ASP A 339 18.54 -26.02 -21.46
C ASP A 339 18.11 -26.32 -20.02
N MET A 340 17.00 -25.73 -19.59
CA MET A 340 16.44 -25.98 -18.25
C MET A 340 15.95 -27.42 -18.09
N LYS A 341 15.33 -28.01 -19.12
CA LYS A 341 14.96 -29.45 -19.15
C LYS A 341 16.16 -30.38 -19.08
N ASP A 342 17.28 -29.98 -19.67
CA ASP A 342 18.55 -30.72 -19.67
C ASP A 342 19.36 -30.50 -18.37
N GLY A 343 18.85 -29.78 -17.41
CA GLY A 343 19.53 -29.49 -16.14
C GLY A 343 20.61 -28.41 -16.20
N LYS A 344 20.65 -27.62 -17.29
CA LYS A 344 21.59 -26.50 -17.45
C LYS A 344 21.05 -25.21 -16.83
N TYR A 345 20.98 -25.16 -15.53
CA TYR A 345 20.42 -24.02 -14.78
C TYR A 345 21.37 -22.83 -14.65
N LYS A 346 22.66 -23.05 -14.90
CA LYS A 346 23.76 -22.08 -14.87
C LYS A 346 24.78 -22.37 -15.97
N PRO A 347 25.65 -21.43 -16.35
CA PRO A 347 26.72 -21.66 -17.31
C PRO A 347 27.59 -22.83 -16.90
N ALA A 348 28.11 -23.54 -17.89
CA ALA A 348 29.18 -24.52 -17.63
C ALA A 348 30.44 -23.80 -17.12
N GLU A 349 31.09 -24.35 -16.11
CA GLU A 349 32.35 -23.84 -15.57
C GLU A 349 33.47 -23.93 -16.61
#